data_fa91a3e24d357253338ca21dd175144b
#
_entry.id   fa91a3e24d357253338ca21dd175144b
#
_cell.length_a   1.000
_cell.length_b   1.000
_cell.length_c   1.000
_cell.angle_alpha   90.00
_cell.angle_beta   90.00
_cell.angle_gamma   90.00
#
_symmetry.space_group_name_H-M   'P 1'
#
loop_
_entity.id
_entity.type
_entity.pdbx_description
1 polymer ?
#
loop_
_entity_poly.entity_id
_entity_poly.type
_entity_poly.pdbx_seq_one_letter_code
_entity_poly.pdbx_strand_id
1 'polypeptide(L)'
;NTPLLASRRCGFPPADYANLITVGFGMLSIGIAESAMDAYATAARKSKGGAPSQAENQWVQMETGMLWTQLQAARLFAERVAWLADERSEEAMPAAAESKMLANEVAKQAAAEALRVGGGGSFLLSSPIQRIFRDAQAGALMAYSVPLTQQVVGEAVLAAD
;
A
#
# COMPACT_ATOMS: atom_id res chain seq x y z
N ASN A 1 -5.62 28.44 -3.15
CA ASN A 1 -4.88 27.45 -3.95
C ASN A 1 -3.44 27.40 -3.49
N THR A 2 -3.19 26.89 -2.29
CA THR A 2 -1.83 26.59 -1.87
C THR A 2 -1.54 25.18 -2.32
N PRO A 3 -0.60 24.95 -3.25
CA PRO A 3 -0.23 23.59 -3.62
C PRO A 3 0.26 22.88 -2.37
N LEU A 4 -0.42 21.83 -1.97
CA LEU A 4 -0.17 21.00 -0.80
C LEU A 4 1.30 20.66 -0.61
N LEU A 5 2.01 20.50 -1.72
CA LEU A 5 3.37 20.01 -1.77
C LEU A 5 4.40 21.09 -2.14
N ALA A 6 3.98 22.34 -2.34
CA ALA A 6 4.89 23.45 -2.58
C ALA A 6 5.49 24.03 -1.29
N SER A 7 5.14 23.48 -0.12
CA SER A 7 5.74 23.90 1.14
C SER A 7 7.22 23.49 1.17
N ARG A 8 8.10 24.45 1.01
CA ARG A 8 9.57 24.29 1.20
C ARG A 8 9.96 23.69 2.56
N ARG A 9 9.02 23.64 3.50
CA ARG A 9 9.23 23.06 4.84
C ARG A 9 9.24 21.54 4.87
N CYS A 10 8.64 20.88 3.87
CA CYS A 10 8.53 19.42 3.82
C CYS A 10 9.67 18.74 3.03
N GLY A 11 10.58 19.50 2.42
CA GLY A 11 11.68 18.92 1.65
C GLY A 11 11.26 18.16 0.39
N PHE A 12 10.06 18.41 -0.12
CA PHE A 12 9.60 17.80 -1.38
C PHE A 12 10.44 18.33 -2.55
N PRO A 13 10.87 17.46 -3.47
CA PRO A 13 11.58 17.86 -4.66
C PRO A 13 10.70 18.76 -5.56
N PRO A 14 11.29 19.48 -6.54
CA PRO A 14 10.53 20.21 -7.54
C PRO A 14 9.47 19.33 -8.20
N ALA A 15 8.34 19.90 -8.59
CA ALA A 15 7.15 19.18 -9.06
C ALA A 15 7.46 18.11 -10.13
N ASP A 16 8.34 18.37 -11.08
CA ASP A 16 8.70 17.44 -12.16
C ASP A 16 9.42 16.18 -11.68
N TYR A 17 10.20 16.30 -10.60
CA TYR A 17 10.94 15.18 -10.02
C TYR A 17 10.10 14.42 -8.98
N ALA A 18 9.24 15.13 -8.27
CA ALA A 18 8.36 14.56 -7.28
C ALA A 18 7.29 13.65 -7.89
N ASN A 19 6.75 14.01 -9.05
CA ASN A 19 5.79 13.16 -9.78
C ASN A 19 6.37 11.77 -10.05
N LEU A 20 7.62 11.70 -10.52
CA LEU A 20 8.28 10.45 -10.86
C LEU A 20 8.52 9.57 -9.63
N ILE A 21 8.97 10.15 -8.51
CA ILE A 21 9.30 9.41 -7.29
C ILE A 21 8.04 8.99 -6.54
N THR A 22 7.11 9.91 -6.34
CA THR A 22 5.95 9.66 -5.47
C THR A 22 4.97 8.67 -6.11
N VAL A 23 4.74 8.79 -7.42
CA VAL A 23 3.96 7.81 -8.18
C VAL A 23 4.62 6.43 -8.13
N GLY A 24 5.93 6.37 -8.36
CA GLY A 24 6.68 5.11 -8.34
C GLY A 24 6.61 4.39 -6.99
N PHE A 25 6.65 5.10 -5.87
CA PHE A 25 6.55 4.49 -4.54
C PHE A 25 5.14 3.97 -4.21
N GLY A 26 4.09 4.61 -4.72
CA GLY A 26 2.73 4.07 -4.63
C GLY A 26 2.61 2.74 -5.37
N MET A 27 3.07 2.68 -6.61
CA MET A 27 3.05 1.47 -7.43
C MET A 27 3.92 0.34 -6.86
N LEU A 28 5.08 0.67 -6.25
CA LEU A 28 5.90 -0.31 -5.55
C LEU A 28 5.12 -0.98 -4.40
N SER A 29 4.40 -0.20 -3.61
CA SER A 29 3.59 -0.72 -2.50
C SER A 29 2.43 -1.57 -2.99
N ILE A 30 1.83 -1.26 -4.13
CA ILE A 30 0.83 -2.11 -4.77
C ILE A 30 1.44 -3.47 -5.15
N GLY A 31 2.61 -3.50 -5.76
CA GLY A 31 3.32 -4.76 -6.07
C GLY A 31 3.62 -5.60 -4.82
N ILE A 32 3.97 -4.96 -3.70
CA ILE A 32 4.15 -5.64 -2.42
C ILE A 32 2.80 -6.21 -1.92
N ALA A 33 1.71 -5.43 -2.02
CA ALA A 33 0.38 -5.88 -1.62
C ALA A 33 -0.12 -7.07 -2.45
N GLU A 34 0.12 -7.06 -3.75
CA GLU A 34 -0.17 -8.18 -4.66
C GLU A 34 0.60 -9.44 -4.26
N SER A 35 1.91 -9.30 -4.02
CA SER A 35 2.74 -10.41 -3.54
C SER A 35 2.27 -10.95 -2.19
N ALA A 36 1.78 -10.07 -1.31
CA ALA A 36 1.21 -10.45 -0.03
C ALA A 36 -0.11 -11.21 -0.19
N MET A 37 -0.99 -10.77 -1.09
CA MET A 37 -2.25 -11.46 -1.40
C MET A 37 -2.02 -12.84 -2.01
N ASP A 38 -1.05 -13.00 -2.90
CA ASP A 38 -0.68 -14.28 -3.47
C ASP A 38 -0.14 -15.25 -2.39
N ALA A 39 0.69 -14.74 -1.50
CA ALA A 39 1.23 -15.51 -0.39
C ALA A 39 0.14 -15.89 0.62
N TYR A 40 -0.78 -14.97 0.93
CA TYR A 40 -1.97 -15.19 1.76
C TYR A 40 -2.85 -16.31 1.17
N ALA A 41 -3.23 -16.19 -0.11
CA ALA A 41 -4.07 -17.17 -0.78
C ALA A 41 -3.39 -18.56 -0.85
N THR A 42 -2.07 -18.58 -1.10
CA THR A 42 -1.28 -19.81 -1.09
C THR A 42 -1.27 -20.47 0.30
N ALA A 43 -1.07 -19.67 1.36
CA ALA A 43 -1.08 -20.17 2.73
C ALA A 43 -2.48 -20.66 3.15
N ALA A 44 -3.54 -19.93 2.80
CA ALA A 44 -4.91 -20.29 3.11
C ALA A 44 -5.35 -21.62 2.49
N ARG A 45 -4.92 -21.89 1.26
CA ARG A 45 -5.24 -23.14 0.53
C ARG A 45 -4.47 -24.37 1.01
N LYS A 46 -3.40 -24.19 1.79
CA LYS A 46 -2.62 -25.34 2.29
C LYS A 46 -3.42 -26.15 3.31
N SER A 47 -3.62 -27.42 3.02
CA SER A 47 -4.08 -28.41 3.98
C SER A 47 -2.89 -28.97 4.77
N LYS A 48 -3.04 -29.17 6.06
CA LYS A 48 -2.03 -29.80 6.94
C LYS A 48 -2.62 -31.02 7.60
N GLY A 49 -1.98 -32.17 7.40
CA GLY A 49 -2.34 -33.40 8.12
C GLY A 49 -3.76 -33.91 7.87
N GLY A 50 -4.34 -33.67 6.69
CA GLY A 50 -5.70 -34.08 6.36
C GLY A 50 -6.81 -33.16 6.90
N ALA A 51 -6.44 -32.07 7.58
CA ALA A 51 -7.41 -31.04 8.00
C ALA A 51 -7.89 -30.21 6.79
N PRO A 52 -9.13 -29.69 6.83
CA PRO A 52 -9.63 -28.75 5.82
C PRO A 52 -8.70 -27.55 5.66
N SER A 53 -8.66 -26.98 4.45
CA SER A 53 -7.90 -25.76 4.21
C SER A 53 -8.52 -24.57 4.95
N GLN A 54 -7.69 -23.59 5.32
CA GLN A 54 -8.23 -22.38 5.94
C GLN A 54 -9.10 -21.57 4.98
N ALA A 55 -8.92 -21.74 3.65
CA ALA A 55 -9.72 -21.10 2.63
C ALA A 55 -11.22 -21.45 2.71
N GLU A 56 -11.59 -22.52 3.41
CA GLU A 56 -12.98 -22.94 3.64
C GLU A 56 -13.63 -22.18 4.81
N ASN A 57 -12.83 -21.49 5.64
CA ASN A 57 -13.34 -20.72 6.76
C ASN A 57 -13.96 -19.41 6.30
N GLN A 58 -15.17 -19.12 6.76
CA GLN A 58 -15.91 -17.91 6.41
C GLN A 58 -15.11 -16.63 6.72
N TRP A 59 -14.43 -16.56 7.86
CA TRP A 59 -13.64 -15.38 8.21
C TRP A 59 -12.47 -15.14 7.23
N VAL A 60 -11.84 -16.22 6.71
CA VAL A 60 -10.78 -16.10 5.68
C VAL A 60 -11.34 -15.58 4.38
N GLN A 61 -12.53 -16.06 3.99
CA GLN A 61 -13.21 -15.60 2.77
C GLN A 61 -13.62 -14.13 2.87
N MET A 62 -14.17 -13.71 4.02
CA MET A 62 -14.53 -12.30 4.26
C MET A 62 -13.30 -11.40 4.23
N GLU A 63 -12.22 -11.77 4.90
CA GLU A 63 -10.96 -11.02 4.92
C GLU A 63 -10.34 -10.94 3.51
N THR A 64 -10.34 -12.04 2.76
CA THR A 64 -9.88 -12.06 1.37
C THR A 64 -10.65 -11.06 0.52
N GLY A 65 -11.98 -11.04 0.64
CA GLY A 65 -12.83 -10.11 -0.10
C GLY A 65 -12.53 -8.65 0.23
N MET A 66 -12.36 -8.33 1.50
CA MET A 66 -12.02 -6.98 1.95
C MET A 66 -10.64 -6.53 1.45
N LEU A 67 -9.61 -7.34 1.66
CA LEU A 67 -8.24 -7.03 1.23
C LEU A 67 -8.14 -6.86 -0.29
N TRP A 68 -8.80 -7.75 -1.03
CA TRP A 68 -8.84 -7.65 -2.49
C TRP A 68 -9.49 -6.36 -2.96
N THR A 69 -10.63 -5.98 -2.36
CA THR A 69 -11.33 -4.74 -2.71
C THR A 69 -10.49 -3.52 -2.43
N GLN A 70 -9.81 -3.47 -1.29
CA GLN A 70 -8.89 -2.38 -0.93
C GLN A 70 -7.70 -2.31 -1.90
N LEU A 71 -7.13 -3.45 -2.29
CA LEU A 71 -6.05 -3.50 -3.27
C LEU A 71 -6.49 -2.96 -4.64
N GLN A 72 -7.69 -3.35 -5.11
CA GLN A 72 -8.23 -2.82 -6.36
C GLN A 72 -8.46 -1.29 -6.28
N ALA A 73 -8.99 -0.79 -5.17
CA ALA A 73 -9.17 0.65 -4.96
C ALA A 73 -7.83 1.40 -4.98
N ALA A 74 -6.80 0.87 -4.30
CA ALA A 74 -5.46 1.45 -4.30
C ALA A 74 -4.83 1.46 -5.71
N ARG A 75 -5.02 0.38 -6.48
CA ARG A 75 -4.54 0.29 -7.87
C ARG A 75 -5.20 1.34 -8.75
N LEU A 76 -6.52 1.42 -8.76
CA LEU A 76 -7.27 2.41 -9.55
C LEU A 76 -6.86 3.84 -9.18
N PHE A 77 -6.61 4.11 -7.90
CA PHE A 77 -6.14 5.41 -7.48
C PHE A 77 -4.72 5.71 -8.00
N ALA A 78 -3.82 4.74 -7.98
CA ALA A 78 -2.48 4.93 -8.53
C ALA A 78 -2.48 5.12 -10.06
N GLU A 79 -3.36 4.42 -10.78
CA GLU A 79 -3.58 4.61 -12.20
C GLU A 79 -4.11 6.03 -12.51
N ARG A 80 -5.06 6.53 -11.68
CA ARG A 80 -5.50 7.92 -11.77
C ARG A 80 -4.34 8.91 -11.57
N VAL A 81 -3.48 8.66 -10.58
CA VAL A 81 -2.31 9.52 -10.32
C VAL A 81 -1.36 9.53 -11.51
N ALA A 82 -1.10 8.37 -12.12
CA ALA A 82 -0.28 8.29 -13.32
C ALA A 82 -0.86 9.12 -14.47
N TRP A 83 -2.17 9.00 -14.69
CA TRP A 83 -2.86 9.82 -15.69
C TRP A 83 -2.77 11.32 -15.40
N LEU A 84 -2.99 11.75 -14.14
CA LEU A 84 -2.86 13.15 -13.74
C LEU A 84 -1.43 13.68 -13.97
N ALA A 85 -0.42 12.84 -13.73
CA ALA A 85 0.97 13.19 -13.97
C ALA A 85 1.28 13.36 -15.47
N ASP A 86 0.75 12.47 -16.32
CA ASP A 86 0.88 12.56 -17.79
C ASP A 86 0.24 13.86 -18.34
N GLU A 87 -0.93 14.23 -17.80
CA GLU A 87 -1.63 15.48 -18.11
C GLU A 87 -0.97 16.73 -17.47
N ARG A 88 0.09 16.58 -16.70
CA ARG A 88 0.77 17.66 -15.95
C ARG A 88 -0.18 18.46 -15.05
N SER A 89 -1.18 17.79 -14.50
CA SER A 89 -2.16 18.40 -13.60
C SER A 89 -1.52 18.83 -12.28
N GLU A 90 -1.94 19.96 -11.75
CA GLU A 90 -1.55 20.41 -10.40
C GLU A 90 -2.07 19.46 -9.30
N GLU A 91 -3.11 18.68 -9.58
CA GLU A 91 -3.66 17.68 -8.68
C GLU A 91 -2.76 16.42 -8.55
N ALA A 92 -1.81 16.21 -9.47
CA ALA A 92 -0.99 14.99 -9.51
C ALA A 92 -0.21 14.77 -8.22
N MET A 93 0.37 15.83 -7.65
CA MET A 93 1.18 15.72 -6.44
C MET A 93 0.37 15.43 -5.17
N PRO A 94 -0.72 16.15 -4.88
CA PRO A 94 -1.62 15.77 -3.79
C PRO A 94 -2.14 14.35 -3.92
N ALA A 95 -2.67 13.98 -5.08
CA ALA A 95 -3.17 12.64 -5.34
C ALA A 95 -2.09 11.56 -5.21
N ALA A 96 -0.84 11.84 -5.59
CA ALA A 96 0.27 10.90 -5.41
C ALA A 96 0.58 10.63 -3.93
N ALA A 97 0.51 11.65 -3.08
CA ALA A 97 0.69 11.52 -1.64
C ALA A 97 -0.42 10.65 -1.02
N GLU A 98 -1.66 10.91 -1.37
CA GLU A 98 -2.83 10.15 -0.91
C GLU A 98 -2.78 8.69 -1.39
N SER A 99 -2.47 8.48 -2.68
CA SER A 99 -2.34 7.14 -3.27
C SER A 99 -1.22 6.34 -2.63
N LYS A 100 -0.05 6.96 -2.38
CA LYS A 100 1.06 6.32 -1.68
C LYS A 100 0.65 5.89 -0.27
N MET A 101 -0.03 6.75 0.48
CA MET A 101 -0.50 6.45 1.82
C MET A 101 -1.45 5.24 1.81
N LEU A 102 -2.45 5.26 0.94
CA LEU A 102 -3.40 4.15 0.79
C LEU A 102 -2.70 2.83 0.41
N ALA A 103 -1.83 2.87 -0.61
CA ALA A 103 -1.11 1.68 -1.08
C ALA A 103 -0.20 1.07 0.01
N ASN A 104 0.48 1.91 0.80
CA ASN A 104 1.29 1.44 1.93
C ASN A 104 0.45 0.75 3.01
N GLU A 105 -0.71 1.31 3.38
CA GLU A 105 -1.56 0.70 4.39
C GLU A 105 -2.14 -0.62 3.90
N VAL A 106 -2.58 -0.71 2.66
CA VAL A 106 -3.05 -1.97 2.04
C VAL A 106 -1.95 -3.02 2.02
N ALA A 107 -0.72 -2.64 1.65
CA ALA A 107 0.42 -3.55 1.64
C ALA A 107 0.74 -4.10 3.04
N LYS A 108 0.75 -3.24 4.05
CA LYS A 108 0.98 -3.63 5.45
C LYS A 108 -0.08 -4.58 5.96
N GLN A 109 -1.35 -4.26 5.69
CA GLN A 109 -2.48 -5.09 6.12
C GLN A 109 -2.43 -6.47 5.44
N ALA A 110 -2.28 -6.52 4.12
CA ALA A 110 -2.21 -7.77 3.38
C ALA A 110 -1.03 -8.65 3.82
N ALA A 111 0.14 -8.04 4.09
CA ALA A 111 1.32 -8.75 4.55
C ALA A 111 1.16 -9.29 5.99
N ALA A 112 0.50 -8.53 6.89
CA ALA A 112 0.20 -8.98 8.24
C ALA A 112 -0.77 -10.16 8.23
N GLU A 113 -1.81 -10.11 7.40
CA GLU A 113 -2.77 -11.19 7.25
C GLU A 113 -2.14 -12.44 6.61
N ALA A 114 -1.21 -12.29 5.67
CA ALA A 114 -0.44 -13.41 5.13
C ALA A 114 0.39 -14.12 6.21
N LEU A 115 1.00 -13.36 7.14
CA LEU A 115 1.68 -13.94 8.31
C LEU A 115 0.71 -14.68 9.21
N ARG A 116 -0.45 -14.11 9.51
CA ARG A 116 -1.46 -14.67 10.39
C ARG A 116 -1.97 -16.03 9.85
N VAL A 117 -2.35 -16.08 8.58
CA VAL A 117 -2.84 -17.29 7.92
C VAL A 117 -1.74 -18.32 7.72
N GLY A 118 -0.53 -17.87 7.41
CA GLY A 118 0.64 -18.76 7.26
C GLY A 118 1.12 -19.40 8.55
N GLY A 119 0.75 -18.81 9.70
CA GLY A 119 1.12 -19.28 11.03
C GLY A 119 2.62 -19.19 11.32
N GLY A 120 3.09 -19.88 12.36
CA GLY A 120 4.47 -19.79 12.85
C GLY A 120 5.55 -20.06 11.79
N GLY A 121 5.29 -20.93 10.83
CA GLY A 121 6.22 -21.20 9.73
C GLY A 121 6.47 -20.03 8.80
N SER A 122 5.57 -19.04 8.76
CA SER A 122 5.75 -17.83 7.94
C SER A 122 6.80 -16.87 8.47
N PHE A 123 7.21 -16.99 9.74
CA PHE A 123 8.29 -16.22 10.36
C PHE A 123 9.70 -16.77 10.06
N LEU A 124 9.82 -17.99 9.55
CA LEU A 124 11.13 -18.56 9.22
C LEU A 124 11.78 -17.77 8.08
N LEU A 125 13.11 -17.62 8.12
CA LEU A 125 13.88 -16.93 7.08
C LEU A 125 13.71 -17.57 5.69
N SER A 126 13.41 -18.86 5.63
CA SER A 126 13.10 -19.57 4.39
C SER A 126 11.72 -19.25 3.81
N SER A 127 10.84 -18.60 4.58
CA SER A 127 9.49 -18.22 4.13
C SER A 127 9.53 -16.90 3.35
N PRO A 128 8.93 -16.81 2.17
CA PRO A 128 8.80 -15.53 1.46
C PRO A 128 7.91 -14.53 2.22
N ILE A 129 6.96 -15.01 3.05
CA ILE A 129 6.00 -14.16 3.75
C ILE A 129 6.68 -13.18 4.71
N GLN A 130 7.69 -13.64 5.49
CA GLN A 130 8.41 -12.74 6.40
C GLN A 130 9.18 -11.63 5.65
N ARG A 131 9.67 -11.90 4.44
CA ARG A 131 10.31 -10.90 3.61
C ARG A 131 9.29 -9.88 3.12
N ILE A 132 8.17 -10.35 2.56
CA ILE A 132 7.08 -9.49 2.09
C ILE A 132 6.56 -8.59 3.22
N PHE A 133 6.43 -9.14 4.44
CA PHE A 133 6.04 -8.36 5.62
C PHE A 133 7.03 -7.23 5.93
N ARG A 134 8.33 -7.51 5.91
CA ARG A 134 9.36 -6.47 6.13
C ARG A 134 9.38 -5.43 5.02
N ASP A 135 9.24 -5.85 3.77
CA ASP A 135 9.20 -4.96 2.61
C ASP A 135 8.00 -4.01 2.69
N ALA A 136 6.83 -4.50 3.14
CA ALA A 136 5.64 -3.68 3.37
C ALA A 136 5.86 -2.63 4.48
N GLN A 137 6.57 -2.97 5.56
CA GLN A 137 6.91 -2.00 6.61
C GLN A 137 7.92 -0.97 6.09
N ALA A 138 8.92 -1.39 5.32
CA ALA A 138 9.90 -0.49 4.73
C ALA A 138 9.26 0.52 3.77
N GLY A 139 8.31 0.09 2.95
CA GLY A 139 7.56 0.97 2.03
C GLY A 139 6.87 2.14 2.73
N ALA A 140 6.38 1.92 3.94
CA ALA A 140 5.73 2.95 4.75
C ALA A 140 6.71 4.01 5.30
N LEU A 141 8.00 3.69 5.37
CA LEU A 141 9.05 4.57 5.89
C LEU A 141 9.83 5.27 4.78
N MET A 142 9.85 4.69 3.57
CA MET A 142 10.64 5.18 2.44
C MET A 142 9.98 6.40 1.80
N ALA A 143 10.82 7.29 1.27
CA ALA A 143 10.42 8.54 0.60
C ALA A 143 9.40 9.33 1.40
N TYR A 144 8.96 10.01 1.87
CA TYR A 144 7.88 10.61 2.69
C TYR A 144 7.15 9.55 3.52
N SER A 145 7.51 9.44 4.79
CA SER A 145 6.88 8.48 5.70
C SER A 145 5.35 8.68 5.76
N VAL A 146 4.62 7.61 6.02
CA VAL A 146 3.15 7.67 6.11
C VAL A 146 2.67 8.76 7.09
N PRO A 147 3.23 8.92 8.31
CA PRO A 147 2.82 10.00 9.21
C PRO A 147 2.99 11.40 8.62
N LEU A 148 4.09 11.66 7.92
CA LEU A 148 4.30 12.95 7.26
C LEU A 148 3.27 13.19 6.15
N THR A 149 2.97 12.16 5.36
CA THR A 149 1.96 12.23 4.30
C THR A 149 0.57 12.47 4.89
N GLN A 150 0.22 11.78 5.98
CA GLN A 150 -1.05 11.97 6.68
C GLN A 150 -1.22 13.40 7.19
N GLN A 151 -0.16 13.97 7.77
CA GLN A 151 -0.17 15.36 8.23
C GLN A 151 -0.43 16.33 7.08
N VAL A 152 0.31 16.20 5.98
CA VAL A 152 0.21 17.09 4.82
C VAL A 152 -1.19 17.03 4.20
N VAL A 153 -1.75 15.84 4.02
CA VAL A 153 -3.11 15.65 3.50
C VAL A 153 -4.14 16.24 4.47
N GLY A 154 -4.00 15.98 5.77
CA GLY A 154 -4.91 16.48 6.79
C GLY A 154 -4.91 18.01 6.86
N GLU A 155 -3.74 18.64 6.84
CA GLU A 155 -3.59 20.10 6.81
C GLU A 155 -4.31 20.72 5.61
N ALA A 156 -4.22 20.08 4.44
CA ALA A 156 -4.87 20.60 3.26
C ALA A 156 -6.40 20.47 3.30
N VAL A 157 -6.91 19.34 3.74
CA VAL A 157 -8.36 19.13 3.89
C VAL A 157 -8.95 20.11 4.89
N LEU A 158 -8.23 20.38 5.99
CA LEU A 158 -8.71 21.29 7.04
C LEU A 158 -8.54 22.78 6.69
N ALA A 159 -7.68 23.13 5.74
CA ALA A 159 -7.49 24.48 5.25
C ALA A 159 -8.39 24.86 4.06
N ALA A 160 -9.14 23.92 3.51
CA ALA A 160 -10.11 24.17 2.46
C ALA A 160 -11.38 24.79 3.06
N ASP A 161 -11.68 26.04 2.64
CA ASP A 161 -12.91 26.78 2.97
C ASP A 161 -14.09 26.27 2.10
#